data_55209776e81e7cb91ed576aa9a426e09
#
_entry.id   55209776e81e7cb91ed576aa9a426e09
#
_cell.length_a   1.000
_cell.length_b   1.000
_cell.length_c   1.000
_cell.angle_alpha   90.00
_cell.angle_beta   90.00
_cell.angle_gamma   90.00
#
_symmetry.space_group_name_H-M   'P 1'
#
loop_
_entity.id
_entity.type
_entity.pdbx_description
1 polymer ?
#
loop_
_entity_poly.entity_id
_entity_poly.type
_entity_poly.pdbx_seq_one_letter_code
_entity_poly.pdbx_strand_id
1 'polypeptide(L)'
;VLASGNGSNLQALIDAVGAGRISGTIAAVISDRRDSGALSRAASAAIPAVDLPPEPGESRIDYDVRLRDALTDITPDLVVLAGWMRILTETVVTRFRVINLHPALPGELPGTGAIERAWDEFLAGSRAHSGVMVHEVPDAAVDAGPVLAHETVAFEADDDLESFAARIHAVEHRLLTTVVADICRSLRTNNPQNDSQEVTDVRTG
;
A
#
# COMPACT_ATOMS: atom_id res chain seq x y z
N VAL A 1 -6.98 1.97 1.55
CA VAL A 1 -5.93 1.44 0.66
C VAL A 1 -6.12 1.99 -0.73
N LEU A 2 -5.05 2.48 -1.37
CA LEU A 2 -5.06 2.92 -2.77
C LEU A 2 -4.33 1.87 -3.64
N ALA A 3 -4.96 1.42 -4.74
CA ALA A 3 -4.37 0.39 -5.61
C ALA A 3 -4.84 0.54 -7.06
N SER A 4 -3.90 0.49 -8.03
CA SER A 4 -4.20 0.64 -9.47
C SER A 4 -4.29 -0.69 -10.24
N GLY A 5 -3.84 -1.80 -9.66
CA GLY A 5 -3.61 -3.06 -10.38
C GLY A 5 -4.41 -4.25 -9.88
N ASN A 6 -3.79 -5.43 -9.96
CA ASN A 6 -4.39 -6.72 -9.55
C ASN A 6 -4.81 -6.76 -8.07
N GLY A 7 -4.11 -6.01 -7.19
CA GLY A 7 -4.43 -5.94 -5.78
C GLY A 7 -3.92 -7.12 -4.95
N SER A 8 -2.83 -7.79 -5.33
CA SER A 8 -2.25 -8.88 -4.52
C SER A 8 -1.79 -8.39 -3.15
N ASN A 9 -1.19 -7.20 -3.07
CA ASN A 9 -0.80 -6.55 -1.82
C ASN A 9 -2.02 -6.16 -0.96
N LEU A 10 -3.12 -5.72 -1.58
CA LEU A 10 -4.40 -5.52 -0.90
C LEU A 10 -4.94 -6.86 -0.34
N GLN A 11 -4.87 -7.95 -1.10
CA GLN A 11 -5.29 -9.26 -0.60
C GLN A 11 -4.50 -9.68 0.64
N ALA A 12 -3.18 -9.47 0.62
CA ALA A 12 -2.35 -9.76 1.80
C ALA A 12 -2.78 -8.97 3.05
N LEU A 13 -3.18 -7.70 2.87
CA LEU A 13 -3.73 -6.88 3.95
C LEU A 13 -5.11 -7.41 4.42
N ILE A 14 -6.01 -7.76 3.50
CA ILE A 14 -7.32 -8.36 3.83
C ILE A 14 -7.15 -9.63 4.66
N ASP A 15 -6.27 -10.53 4.21
CA ASP A 15 -6.00 -11.80 4.89
C ASP A 15 -5.36 -11.58 6.26
N ALA A 16 -4.51 -10.57 6.41
CA ALA A 16 -3.86 -10.23 7.67
C ALA A 16 -4.85 -9.64 8.69
N VAL A 17 -5.78 -8.80 8.24
CA VAL A 17 -6.89 -8.27 9.08
C VAL A 17 -7.82 -9.41 9.48
N GLY A 18 -8.25 -10.24 8.54
CA GLY A 18 -9.14 -11.39 8.82
C GLY A 18 -8.54 -12.41 9.77
N ALA A 19 -7.20 -12.57 9.75
CA ALA A 19 -6.46 -13.45 10.66
C ALA A 19 -6.12 -12.78 12.02
N GLY A 20 -6.54 -11.53 12.25
CA GLY A 20 -6.23 -10.79 13.48
C GLY A 20 -4.77 -10.37 13.63
N ARG A 21 -3.95 -10.45 12.58
CA ARG A 21 -2.56 -10.02 12.59
C ARG A 21 -2.41 -8.49 12.52
N ILE A 22 -3.36 -7.81 11.89
CA ILE A 22 -3.49 -6.36 11.89
C ILE A 22 -4.68 -5.97 12.78
N SER A 23 -4.42 -5.22 13.84
CA SER A 23 -5.44 -4.71 14.76
C SER A 23 -6.09 -3.44 14.21
N GLY A 24 -6.85 -3.57 13.13
CA GLY A 24 -7.52 -2.47 12.44
C GLY A 24 -8.47 -3.00 11.38
N THR A 25 -9.14 -2.10 10.69
CA THR A 25 -10.06 -2.41 9.58
C THR A 25 -9.61 -1.71 8.31
N ILE A 26 -9.92 -2.29 7.15
CA ILE A 26 -9.77 -1.60 5.87
C ILE A 26 -11.07 -0.82 5.63
N ALA A 27 -11.05 0.48 5.92
CA ALA A 27 -12.24 1.34 5.81
C ALA A 27 -12.76 1.45 4.37
N ALA A 28 -11.85 1.53 3.40
CA ALA A 28 -12.18 1.52 1.97
C ALA A 28 -10.97 1.16 1.11
N VAL A 29 -11.27 0.77 -0.13
CA VAL A 29 -10.28 0.63 -1.22
C VAL A 29 -10.65 1.63 -2.32
N ILE A 30 -9.68 2.45 -2.74
CA ILE A 30 -9.85 3.38 -3.87
C ILE A 30 -8.96 2.92 -5.03
N SER A 31 -9.49 2.91 -6.24
CA SER A 31 -8.72 2.65 -7.45
C SER A 31 -8.93 3.74 -8.50
N ASP A 32 -7.84 4.13 -9.17
CA ASP A 32 -7.86 5.01 -10.34
C ASP A 32 -8.21 4.27 -11.64
N ARG A 33 -8.52 2.97 -11.56
CA ARG A 33 -8.88 2.09 -12.70
C ARG A 33 -10.15 1.32 -12.40
N ARG A 34 -11.16 1.50 -13.26
CA ARG A 34 -12.51 0.91 -13.13
C ARG A 34 -12.49 -0.61 -13.01
N ASP A 35 -11.64 -1.26 -13.82
CA ASP A 35 -11.56 -2.72 -13.91
C ASP A 35 -10.40 -3.29 -13.11
N SER A 36 -9.96 -2.60 -12.05
CA SER A 36 -8.85 -3.10 -11.23
C SER A 36 -9.24 -4.35 -10.45
N GLY A 37 -8.33 -5.32 -10.37
CA GLY A 37 -8.50 -6.49 -9.50
C GLY A 37 -8.66 -6.10 -8.03
N ALA A 38 -8.10 -4.95 -7.63
CA ALA A 38 -8.24 -4.43 -6.28
C ALA A 38 -9.69 -4.14 -5.90
N LEU A 39 -10.49 -3.52 -6.79
CA LEU A 39 -11.91 -3.28 -6.54
C LEU A 39 -12.70 -4.60 -6.42
N SER A 40 -12.39 -5.57 -7.28
CA SER A 40 -13.02 -6.89 -7.22
C SER A 40 -12.72 -7.62 -5.90
N ARG A 41 -11.48 -7.52 -5.39
CA ARG A 41 -11.10 -8.11 -4.09
C ARG A 41 -11.79 -7.41 -2.93
N ALA A 42 -11.87 -6.07 -2.97
CA ALA A 42 -12.59 -5.30 -1.96
C ALA A 42 -14.06 -5.71 -1.90
N ALA A 43 -14.74 -5.78 -3.05
CA ALA A 43 -16.13 -6.22 -3.13
C ALA A 43 -16.33 -7.64 -2.59
N SER A 44 -15.43 -8.59 -2.93
CA SER A 44 -15.46 -9.97 -2.43
C SER A 44 -15.29 -10.07 -0.91
N ALA A 45 -14.56 -9.12 -0.32
CA ALA A 45 -14.33 -9.03 1.12
C ALA A 45 -15.36 -8.12 1.84
N ALA A 46 -16.40 -7.67 1.15
CA ALA A 46 -17.40 -6.71 1.67
C ALA A 46 -16.78 -5.39 2.18
N ILE A 47 -15.67 -4.97 1.61
CA ILE A 47 -14.99 -3.69 1.90
C ILE A 47 -15.53 -2.63 0.92
N PRO A 48 -15.87 -1.41 1.40
CA PRO A 48 -16.25 -0.30 0.53
C PRO A 48 -15.23 -0.08 -0.59
N ALA A 49 -15.68 -0.06 -1.83
CA ALA A 49 -14.85 0.09 -3.01
C ALA A 49 -15.23 1.38 -3.75
N VAL A 50 -14.26 2.25 -3.98
CA VAL A 50 -14.42 3.54 -4.65
C VAL A 50 -13.68 3.51 -5.99
N ASP A 51 -14.44 3.59 -7.08
CA ASP A 51 -13.92 3.76 -8.43
C ASP A 51 -13.70 5.25 -8.69
N LEU A 52 -12.45 5.67 -8.76
CA LEU A 52 -12.05 7.07 -8.95
C LEU A 52 -11.08 7.22 -10.13
N PRO A 53 -11.49 6.96 -11.36
CA PRO A 53 -10.64 7.13 -12.52
C PRO A 53 -10.37 8.61 -12.80
N PRO A 54 -9.23 8.95 -13.41
CA PRO A 54 -8.98 10.31 -13.90
C PRO A 54 -10.01 10.67 -15.00
N GLU A 55 -10.40 11.94 -15.03
CA GLU A 55 -11.25 12.49 -16.07
C GLU A 55 -10.43 12.91 -17.30
N PRO A 56 -11.01 12.93 -18.50
CA PRO A 56 -10.30 13.38 -19.69
C PRO A 56 -9.81 14.83 -19.53
N GLY A 57 -8.49 15.03 -19.64
CA GLY A 57 -7.86 16.35 -19.49
C GLY A 57 -7.69 16.84 -18.05
N GLU A 58 -8.07 16.04 -17.08
CA GLU A 58 -7.90 16.39 -15.66
C GLU A 58 -6.42 16.51 -15.28
N SER A 59 -6.07 17.61 -14.61
CA SER A 59 -4.72 17.76 -14.06
C SER A 59 -4.51 16.82 -12.86
N ARG A 60 -3.24 16.53 -12.54
CA ARG A 60 -2.90 15.75 -11.35
C ARG A 60 -3.41 16.41 -10.06
N ILE A 61 -3.36 17.73 -9.99
CA ILE A 61 -3.81 18.49 -8.83
C ILE A 61 -5.34 18.38 -8.68
N ASP A 62 -6.10 18.53 -9.76
CA ASP A 62 -7.56 18.41 -9.71
C ASP A 62 -7.99 17.00 -9.34
N TYR A 63 -7.33 15.97 -9.88
CA TYR A 63 -7.54 14.58 -9.47
C TYR A 63 -7.28 14.40 -7.98
N ASP A 64 -6.19 14.92 -7.46
CA ASP A 64 -5.83 14.78 -6.04
C ASP A 64 -6.78 15.57 -5.12
N VAL A 65 -7.42 16.63 -5.61
CA VAL A 65 -8.53 17.29 -4.89
C VAL A 65 -9.70 16.30 -4.71
N ARG A 66 -10.13 15.61 -5.75
CA ARG A 66 -11.19 14.59 -5.66
C ARG A 66 -10.80 13.42 -4.76
N LEU A 67 -9.55 12.96 -4.86
CA LEU A 67 -9.01 11.90 -4.01
C LEU A 67 -8.98 12.33 -2.54
N ARG A 68 -8.53 13.55 -2.24
CA ARG A 68 -8.55 14.14 -0.89
C ARG A 68 -9.96 14.19 -0.34
N ASP A 69 -10.93 14.61 -1.13
CA ASP A 69 -12.32 14.73 -0.69
C ASP A 69 -12.90 13.35 -0.37
N ALA A 70 -12.67 12.34 -1.22
CA ALA A 70 -13.04 10.96 -0.95
C ALA A 70 -12.35 10.40 0.32
N LEU A 71 -11.07 10.69 0.52
CA LEU A 71 -10.36 10.30 1.75
C LEU A 71 -10.88 11.04 2.98
N THR A 72 -11.30 12.30 2.84
CA THR A 72 -11.89 13.08 3.95
C THR A 72 -13.21 12.47 4.41
N ASP A 73 -14.04 12.00 3.49
CA ASP A 73 -15.32 11.32 3.82
C ASP A 73 -15.07 9.96 4.52
N ILE A 74 -13.99 9.27 4.17
CA ILE A 74 -13.60 7.98 4.77
C ILE A 74 -12.95 8.16 6.15
N THR A 75 -12.29 9.29 6.40
CA THR A 75 -11.54 9.61 7.63
C THR A 75 -10.52 8.53 8.06
N PRO A 76 -9.58 8.11 7.18
CA PRO A 76 -8.63 7.05 7.50
C PRO A 76 -7.55 7.54 8.47
N ASP A 77 -7.14 6.70 9.42
CA ASP A 77 -5.94 6.92 10.24
C ASP A 77 -4.63 6.71 9.46
N LEU A 78 -4.68 5.91 8.40
CA LEU A 78 -3.54 5.58 7.55
C LEU A 78 -4.00 5.35 6.11
N VAL A 79 -3.30 5.95 5.16
CA VAL A 79 -3.43 5.68 3.73
C VAL A 79 -2.27 4.80 3.28
N VAL A 80 -2.58 3.65 2.67
CA VAL A 80 -1.59 2.68 2.20
C VAL A 80 -1.61 2.63 0.68
N LEU A 81 -0.50 2.97 0.03
CA LEU A 81 -0.30 2.80 -1.41
C LEU A 81 0.19 1.38 -1.67
N ALA A 82 -0.70 0.53 -2.17
CA ALA A 82 -0.46 -0.89 -2.44
C ALA A 82 -0.48 -1.17 -3.95
N GLY A 83 0.55 -0.70 -4.66
CA GLY A 83 0.58 -0.71 -6.12
C GLY A 83 -0.26 0.42 -6.73
N TRP A 84 -0.15 1.60 -6.15
CA TRP A 84 -0.72 2.84 -6.69
C TRP A 84 0.23 3.47 -7.70
N MET A 85 -0.27 3.73 -8.92
CA MET A 85 0.57 4.14 -10.05
C MET A 85 0.60 5.64 -10.31
N ARG A 86 0.05 6.45 -9.41
CA ARG A 86 0.04 7.91 -9.52
C ARG A 86 0.89 8.54 -8.42
N ILE A 87 1.58 9.62 -8.75
CA ILE A 87 2.30 10.43 -7.75
C ILE A 87 1.28 11.33 -7.07
N LEU A 88 1.18 11.24 -5.75
CA LEU A 88 0.36 12.14 -4.95
C LEU A 88 1.00 13.52 -4.84
N THR A 89 0.17 14.56 -4.85
CA THR A 89 0.59 15.93 -4.62
C THR A 89 0.47 16.29 -3.12
N GLU A 90 0.99 17.45 -2.75
CA GLU A 90 0.84 18.01 -1.39
C GLU A 90 -0.62 18.11 -0.94
N THR A 91 -1.57 18.21 -1.88
CA THR A 91 -3.01 18.21 -1.61
C THR A 91 -3.46 17.02 -0.75
N VAL A 92 -2.82 15.86 -0.94
CA VAL A 92 -3.13 14.63 -0.20
C VAL A 92 -2.13 14.39 0.93
N VAL A 93 -0.83 14.40 0.63
CA VAL A 93 0.22 13.94 1.56
C VAL A 93 0.40 14.84 2.78
N THR A 94 -0.01 16.11 2.71
CA THR A 94 0.03 17.02 3.88
C THR A 94 -1.15 16.84 4.83
N ARG A 95 -2.21 16.12 4.40
CA ARG A 95 -3.44 15.93 5.18
C ARG A 95 -3.57 14.56 5.79
N PHE A 96 -2.97 13.57 5.16
CA PHE A 96 -3.09 12.18 5.58
C PHE A 96 -1.71 11.59 5.81
N ARG A 97 -1.60 10.71 6.79
CA ARG A 97 -0.43 9.85 6.90
C ARG A 97 -0.46 8.83 5.77
N VAL A 98 0.53 8.88 4.91
CA VAL A 98 0.61 8.01 3.72
C VAL A 98 1.88 7.17 3.79
N ILE A 99 1.76 5.88 3.51
CA ILE A 99 2.90 4.98 3.29
C ILE A 99 2.83 4.36 1.91
N ASN A 100 3.98 4.06 1.32
CA ASN A 100 4.10 3.39 0.02
C ASN A 100 4.91 2.11 0.14
N LEU A 101 4.48 1.09 -0.61
CA LEU A 101 5.24 -0.12 -0.88
C LEU A 101 5.94 0.04 -2.23
N HIS A 102 7.26 -0.12 -2.25
CA HIS A 102 8.07 -0.03 -3.46
C HIS A 102 8.96 -1.27 -3.62
N PRO A 103 8.94 -1.96 -4.79
CA PRO A 103 9.72 -3.18 -5.02
C PRO A 103 11.17 -2.89 -5.40
N ALA A 104 11.86 -2.09 -4.60
CA ALA A 104 13.28 -1.86 -4.66
C ALA A 104 13.85 -1.49 -3.27
N LEU A 105 15.17 -1.52 -3.13
CA LEU A 105 15.85 -1.05 -1.93
C LEU A 105 15.88 0.49 -1.88
N PRO A 106 16.07 1.07 -0.68
CA PRO A 106 16.13 2.53 -0.51
C PRO A 106 17.14 3.20 -1.44
N GLY A 107 16.67 4.21 -2.20
CA GLY A 107 17.50 4.97 -3.14
C GLY A 107 17.72 4.27 -4.49
N GLU A 108 17.12 3.12 -4.72
CA GLU A 108 17.25 2.36 -5.96
C GLU A 108 15.95 2.36 -6.78
N LEU A 109 16.08 2.34 -8.11
CA LEU A 109 15.02 2.10 -9.09
C LEU A 109 13.71 2.86 -8.81
N PRO A 110 13.71 4.17 -8.61
CA PRO A 110 12.49 4.92 -8.30
C PRO A 110 11.47 4.84 -9.45
N GLY A 111 10.18 4.93 -9.10
CA GLY A 111 9.09 4.91 -10.06
C GLY A 111 8.68 3.50 -10.50
N THR A 112 8.02 3.41 -11.65
CA THR A 112 7.39 2.19 -12.14
C THR A 112 8.37 1.19 -12.75
N GLY A 113 7.98 -0.11 -12.84
CA GLY A 113 8.75 -1.15 -13.49
C GLY A 113 10.05 -1.51 -12.77
N ALA A 114 10.12 -1.36 -11.44
CA ALA A 114 11.34 -1.59 -10.68
C ALA A 114 11.79 -3.06 -10.71
N ILE A 115 10.85 -4.00 -10.74
CA ILE A 115 11.17 -5.44 -10.80
C ILE A 115 11.82 -5.78 -12.14
N GLU A 116 11.23 -5.35 -13.24
CA GLU A 116 11.74 -5.59 -14.59
C GLU A 116 13.10 -4.90 -14.77
N ARG A 117 13.25 -3.67 -14.31
CA ARG A 117 14.55 -2.95 -14.38
C ARG A 117 15.61 -3.61 -13.54
N ALA A 118 15.29 -4.10 -12.34
CA ALA A 118 16.23 -4.88 -11.53
C ALA A 118 16.67 -6.15 -12.22
N TRP A 119 15.76 -6.83 -12.90
CA TRP A 119 16.04 -8.03 -13.68
C TRP A 119 16.94 -7.74 -14.89
N ASP A 120 16.66 -6.68 -15.64
CA ASP A 120 17.49 -6.27 -16.79
C ASP A 120 18.92 -5.92 -16.35
N GLU A 121 19.09 -5.21 -15.23
CA GLU A 121 20.38 -4.89 -14.65
C GLU A 121 21.14 -6.14 -14.14
N PHE A 122 20.42 -7.13 -13.60
CA PHE A 122 21.00 -8.42 -13.22
C PHE A 122 21.51 -9.18 -14.46
N LEU A 123 20.72 -9.28 -15.52
CA LEU A 123 21.14 -9.91 -16.77
C LEU A 123 22.34 -9.21 -17.41
N ALA A 124 22.44 -7.89 -17.25
CA ALA A 124 23.58 -7.10 -17.70
C ALA A 124 24.83 -7.24 -16.79
N GLY A 125 24.74 -7.99 -15.67
CA GLY A 125 25.82 -8.16 -14.71
C GLY A 125 26.12 -6.93 -13.85
N SER A 126 25.23 -5.92 -13.84
CA SER A 126 25.40 -4.67 -13.10
C SER A 126 24.71 -4.67 -11.74
N ARG A 127 23.90 -5.70 -11.42
CA ARG A 127 23.15 -5.84 -10.17
C ARG A 127 23.31 -7.23 -9.56
N ALA A 128 23.57 -7.31 -8.27
CA ALA A 128 23.74 -8.57 -7.54
C ALA A 128 22.53 -8.95 -6.67
N HIS A 129 21.67 -7.99 -6.34
CA HIS A 129 20.46 -8.17 -5.52
C HIS A 129 19.46 -7.06 -5.81
N SER A 130 18.22 -7.27 -5.40
CA SER A 130 17.19 -6.26 -5.36
C SER A 130 16.52 -6.28 -3.98
N GLY A 131 15.32 -5.77 -3.85
CA GLY A 131 14.60 -5.82 -2.59
C GLY A 131 13.25 -5.13 -2.64
N VAL A 132 12.72 -4.90 -1.46
CA VAL A 132 11.43 -4.24 -1.25
C VAL A 132 11.60 -3.26 -0.10
N MET A 133 10.98 -2.09 -0.18
CA MET A 133 10.86 -1.17 0.95
C MET A 133 9.41 -0.73 1.18
N VAL A 134 9.12 -0.39 2.43
CA VAL A 134 7.95 0.40 2.82
C VAL A 134 8.46 1.70 3.41
N HIS A 135 7.94 2.82 2.93
CA HIS A 135 8.39 4.15 3.35
C HIS A 135 7.20 5.11 3.54
N GLU A 136 7.40 6.16 4.33
CA GLU A 136 6.45 7.28 4.44
C GLU A 136 6.45 8.08 3.12
N VAL A 137 5.34 8.74 2.84
CA VAL A 137 5.19 9.67 1.69
C VAL A 137 4.84 11.06 2.24
N PRO A 138 5.83 11.82 2.72
CA PRO A 138 5.59 13.13 3.33
C PRO A 138 5.39 14.25 2.29
N ASP A 139 5.81 14.03 1.05
CA ASP A 139 5.78 14.98 -0.05
C ASP A 139 5.62 14.26 -1.41
N ALA A 140 5.72 15.03 -2.50
CA ALA A 140 5.58 14.50 -3.86
C ALA A 140 6.87 13.86 -4.43
N ALA A 141 7.94 13.72 -3.63
CA ALA A 141 9.16 13.05 -4.08
C ALA A 141 8.90 11.55 -4.26
N VAL A 142 9.35 11.01 -5.40
CA VAL A 142 9.08 9.62 -5.75
C VAL A 142 10.02 8.69 -4.99
N ASP A 143 9.46 7.78 -4.20
CA ASP A 143 10.14 6.70 -3.47
C ASP A 143 11.34 7.18 -2.61
N ALA A 144 11.27 8.44 -2.09
CA ALA A 144 12.36 9.11 -1.38
C ALA A 144 12.05 9.44 0.09
N GLY A 145 10.88 9.07 0.60
CA GLY A 145 10.50 9.33 1.98
C GLY A 145 11.21 8.46 3.01
N PRO A 146 11.06 8.77 4.30
CA PRO A 146 11.65 7.99 5.38
C PRO A 146 11.28 6.51 5.33
N VAL A 147 12.29 5.64 5.33
CA VAL A 147 12.10 4.19 5.23
C VAL A 147 11.64 3.64 6.57
N LEU A 148 10.52 2.92 6.55
CA LEU A 148 9.97 2.22 7.73
C LEU A 148 10.52 0.81 7.87
N ALA A 149 10.64 0.11 6.74
CA ALA A 149 11.25 -1.22 6.66
C ALA A 149 11.72 -1.50 5.24
N HIS A 150 12.72 -2.37 5.10
CA HIS A 150 13.16 -2.91 3.82
C HIS A 150 13.68 -4.33 3.98
N GLU A 151 13.71 -5.08 2.89
CA GLU A 151 14.26 -6.43 2.85
C GLU A 151 14.95 -6.66 1.50
N THR A 152 16.13 -7.27 1.55
CA THR A 152 16.91 -7.63 0.35
C THR A 152 16.41 -8.95 -0.22
N VAL A 153 16.33 -9.03 -1.54
CA VAL A 153 15.98 -10.24 -2.31
C VAL A 153 17.13 -10.56 -3.25
N ALA A 154 17.73 -11.72 -3.07
CA ALA A 154 18.80 -12.20 -3.95
C ALA A 154 18.24 -12.70 -5.28
N PHE A 155 19.04 -12.63 -6.34
CA PHE A 155 18.83 -13.40 -7.56
C PHE A 155 19.38 -14.82 -7.37
N GLU A 156 18.69 -15.81 -7.88
CA GLU A 156 19.12 -17.22 -7.86
C GLU A 156 19.60 -17.64 -9.24
N ALA A 157 20.46 -18.67 -9.31
CA ALA A 157 21.15 -19.03 -10.55
C ALA A 157 20.22 -19.58 -11.64
N ASP A 158 19.08 -20.12 -11.25
CA ASP A 158 18.04 -20.70 -12.10
C ASP A 158 16.79 -19.82 -12.23
N ASP A 159 16.88 -18.55 -11.80
CA ASP A 159 15.77 -17.62 -11.96
C ASP A 159 15.48 -17.29 -13.42
N ASP A 160 14.20 -17.11 -13.66
CA ASP A 160 13.65 -16.26 -14.69
C ASP A 160 12.95 -15.04 -14.07
N LEU A 161 12.44 -14.13 -14.89
CA LEU A 161 11.75 -12.93 -14.40
C LEU A 161 10.52 -13.31 -13.55
N GLU A 162 9.79 -14.37 -13.89
CA GLU A 162 8.59 -14.79 -13.18
C GLU A 162 8.91 -15.30 -11.77
N SER A 163 9.90 -16.19 -11.63
CA SER A 163 10.34 -16.71 -10.33
C SER A 163 10.91 -15.62 -9.43
N PHE A 164 11.73 -14.73 -10.00
CA PHE A 164 12.25 -13.57 -9.28
C PHE A 164 11.12 -12.63 -8.83
N ALA A 165 10.19 -12.26 -9.72
CA ALA A 165 9.04 -11.42 -9.39
C ALA A 165 8.16 -12.06 -8.31
N ALA A 166 7.95 -13.38 -8.35
CA ALA A 166 7.19 -14.10 -7.33
C ALA A 166 7.84 -13.98 -5.94
N ARG A 167 9.18 -14.05 -5.84
CA ARG A 167 9.90 -13.82 -4.57
C ARG A 167 9.77 -12.37 -4.09
N ILE A 168 9.90 -11.39 -4.98
CA ILE A 168 9.65 -9.98 -4.64
C ILE A 168 8.24 -9.81 -4.08
N HIS A 169 7.21 -10.34 -4.76
CA HIS A 169 5.83 -10.24 -4.28
C HIS A 169 5.60 -10.94 -2.93
N ALA A 170 6.24 -12.06 -2.68
CA ALA A 170 6.17 -12.72 -1.37
C ALA A 170 6.75 -11.86 -0.25
N VAL A 171 7.83 -11.14 -0.53
CA VAL A 171 8.44 -10.18 0.41
C VAL A 171 7.54 -8.95 0.57
N GLU A 172 7.00 -8.40 -0.51
CA GLU A 172 6.04 -7.27 -0.47
C GLU A 172 4.87 -7.57 0.48
N HIS A 173 4.23 -8.73 0.31
CA HIS A 173 3.07 -9.15 1.13
C HIS A 173 3.43 -9.21 2.61
N ARG A 174 4.57 -9.81 2.96
CA ARG A 174 5.02 -9.95 4.35
C ARG A 174 5.43 -8.60 4.94
N LEU A 175 6.26 -7.84 4.23
CA LEU A 175 6.81 -6.58 4.73
C LEU A 175 5.69 -5.56 4.95
N LEU A 176 4.80 -5.38 3.97
CA LEU A 176 3.68 -4.45 4.05
C LEU A 176 2.75 -4.79 5.22
N THR A 177 2.37 -6.06 5.37
CA THR A 177 1.47 -6.47 6.46
C THR A 177 2.11 -6.28 7.83
N THR A 178 3.42 -6.51 7.96
CA THR A 178 4.17 -6.27 9.19
C THR A 178 4.19 -4.77 9.56
N VAL A 179 4.55 -3.91 8.61
CA VAL A 179 4.60 -2.45 8.83
C VAL A 179 3.23 -1.89 9.18
N VAL A 180 2.18 -2.29 8.46
CA VAL A 180 0.81 -1.84 8.75
C VAL A 180 0.36 -2.31 10.14
N ALA A 181 0.68 -3.55 10.54
CA ALA A 181 0.37 -4.07 11.87
C ALA A 181 1.05 -3.25 12.98
N ASP A 182 2.31 -2.88 12.80
CA ASP A 182 3.07 -2.09 13.77
C ASP A 182 2.51 -0.65 13.89
N ILE A 183 2.15 -0.03 12.76
CA ILE A 183 1.51 1.29 12.76
C ILE A 183 0.15 1.24 13.47
N CYS A 184 -0.71 0.26 13.14
CA CYS A 184 -2.02 0.12 13.77
C CYS A 184 -1.90 -0.10 15.29
N ARG A 185 -0.92 -0.89 15.74
CA ARG A 185 -0.63 -1.08 17.16
C ARG A 185 -0.23 0.22 17.84
N SER A 186 0.63 1.01 17.20
CA SER A 186 1.07 2.31 17.73
C SER A 186 -0.07 3.32 17.82
N LEU A 187 -0.96 3.36 16.84
CA LEU A 187 -2.14 4.24 16.84
C LEU A 187 -3.10 3.89 18.00
N ARG A 188 -3.31 2.61 18.30
CA ARG A 188 -4.14 2.17 19.42
C ARG A 188 -3.54 2.54 20.77
N THR A 189 -2.23 2.37 20.95
CA THR A 189 -1.57 2.74 22.22
C THR A 189 -1.58 4.24 22.49
N ASN A 190 -1.59 5.06 21.45
CA ASN A 190 -1.65 6.51 21.57
C ASN A 190 -3.07 7.07 21.74
N ASN A 191 -4.12 6.25 21.50
CA ASN A 191 -5.53 6.65 21.64
C ASN A 191 -6.34 5.60 22.45
N PRO A 192 -6.12 5.46 23.76
CA PRO A 192 -6.72 4.41 24.59
C PRO A 192 -8.25 4.56 24.82
N GLN A 193 -8.90 5.57 24.26
CA GLN A 193 -10.33 5.85 24.52
C GLN A 193 -11.31 4.99 23.70
N ASN A 194 -10.83 4.20 22.73
CA ASN A 194 -11.72 3.42 21.85
C ASN A 194 -12.05 1.99 22.34
N ASP A 195 -11.36 1.50 23.37
CA ASP A 195 -11.59 0.14 23.91
C ASP A 195 -12.73 0.07 24.95
N SER A 196 -13.39 1.20 25.28
CA SER A 196 -14.37 1.26 26.37
C SER A 196 -15.85 1.12 25.92
N GLN A 197 -16.14 1.00 24.64
CA GLN A 197 -17.54 0.96 24.16
C GLN A 197 -18.07 -0.44 23.78
N GLU A 198 -17.25 -1.48 23.75
CA GLU A 198 -17.73 -2.84 23.36
C GLU A 198 -18.16 -3.76 24.52
N VAL A 199 -18.16 -3.31 25.78
CA VAL A 199 -18.43 -4.20 26.96
C VAL A 199 -19.74 -3.85 27.70
N THR A 200 -20.66 -3.05 27.13
CA THR A 200 -21.86 -2.65 27.90
C THR A 200 -23.21 -3.14 27.34
N ASP A 201 -23.25 -4.14 26.46
CA ASP A 201 -24.57 -4.61 25.96
C ASP A 201 -24.84 -6.13 26.11
N VAL A 202 -24.36 -6.75 27.19
CA VAL A 202 -24.79 -8.11 27.59
C VAL A 202 -25.00 -8.15 29.11
N ARG A 203 -26.07 -7.51 29.60
CA ARG A 203 -26.79 -7.86 30.85
C ARG A 203 -28.01 -6.96 31.04
N THR A 204 -29.14 -7.38 30.51
CA THR A 204 -30.46 -7.32 31.22
C THR A 204 -31.53 -7.82 30.25
N GLY A 205 -32.13 -8.97 30.58
CA GLY A 205 -33.30 -9.53 29.93
C GLY A 205 -33.44 -11.00 30.26
#